data_88ed839c8715709428c3928540190cc1
#
_entry.id   88ed839c8715709428c3928540190cc1
#
_cell.length_a   1.000
_cell.length_b   1.000
_cell.length_c   1.000
_cell.angle_alpha   90.00
_cell.angle_beta   90.00
_cell.angle_gamma   90.00
#
_symmetry.space_group_name_H-M   'P 1'
#
loop_
_entity.id
_entity.type
_entity.pdbx_description
1 polymer ?
#
loop_
_entity_poly.entity_id
_entity_poly.type
_entity_poly.pdbx_seq_one_letter_code
_entity_poly.pdbx_strand_id
1 'polypeptide(L)'
;MASFATVNGHFRELFKILFGGGTAELQLTESDDPLEAGLEILAQPPGKRLQSLSLLSGGEQALTALALIFAVFLTNPAPICVLDEVDAPLDDTNVARFCDLLREITAKTDTRFLVITHHRMTMARMDRLFGVTMEQRGVSKLVSVDLETAERIRDVAVA
;
A
#
# COMPACT_ATOMS: atom_id res chain seq x y z
N MET A 1 -14.02 21.13 3.23
CA MET A 1 -15.08 20.36 2.53
C MET A 1 -14.64 19.81 1.18
N ALA A 2 -14.09 20.59 0.24
CA ALA A 2 -13.61 20.07 -1.05
C ALA A 2 -12.56 18.95 -0.91
N SER A 3 -11.56 19.13 -0.04
CA SER A 3 -10.51 18.13 0.20
C SER A 3 -11.05 16.81 0.77
N PHE A 4 -12.06 16.85 1.64
CA PHE A 4 -12.69 15.65 2.19
C PHE A 4 -13.41 14.86 1.09
N ALA A 5 -14.17 15.54 0.22
CA ALA A 5 -14.87 14.89 -0.88
C ALA A 5 -13.89 14.22 -1.86
N THR A 6 -12.75 14.87 -2.15
CA THR A 6 -11.70 14.33 -3.01
C THR A 6 -11.05 13.08 -2.39
N VAL A 7 -10.66 13.16 -1.11
CA VAL A 7 -10.08 12.01 -0.38
C VAL A 7 -11.08 10.85 -0.33
N ASN A 8 -12.36 11.13 -0.01
CA ASN A 8 -13.39 10.09 0.04
C ASN A 8 -13.62 9.45 -1.33
N GLY A 9 -13.55 10.23 -2.42
CA GLY A 9 -13.58 9.70 -3.78
C GLY A 9 -12.44 8.72 -4.06
N HIS A 10 -11.19 9.13 -3.82
CA HIS A 10 -10.02 8.26 -3.96
C HIS A 10 -10.10 7.04 -3.06
N PHE A 11 -10.55 7.20 -1.81
CA PHE A 11 -10.67 6.09 -0.87
C PHE A 11 -11.62 5.00 -1.37
N ARG A 12 -12.79 5.38 -1.90
CA ARG A 12 -13.76 4.44 -2.49
C ARG A 12 -13.17 3.66 -3.66
N GLU A 13 -12.45 4.35 -4.55
CA GLU A 13 -11.80 3.72 -5.71
C GLU A 13 -10.69 2.75 -5.28
N LEU A 14 -9.78 3.20 -4.42
CA LEU A 14 -8.66 2.39 -3.94
C LEU A 14 -9.12 1.18 -3.14
N PHE A 15 -10.14 1.34 -2.30
CA PHE A 15 -10.74 0.21 -1.58
C PHE A 15 -11.26 -0.84 -2.57
N LYS A 16 -12.00 -0.42 -3.59
CA LYS A 16 -12.53 -1.33 -4.60
C LYS A 16 -11.43 -2.08 -5.36
N ILE A 17 -10.31 -1.42 -5.66
CA ILE A 17 -9.15 -2.04 -6.30
C ILE A 17 -8.52 -3.07 -5.36
N LEU A 18 -8.19 -2.67 -4.12
CA LEU A 18 -7.51 -3.52 -3.14
C LEU A 18 -8.32 -4.75 -2.74
N PHE A 19 -9.64 -4.65 -2.65
CA PHE A 19 -10.51 -5.76 -2.26
C PHE A 19 -11.06 -6.56 -3.45
N GLY A 20 -10.85 -6.08 -4.68
CA GLY A 20 -11.45 -6.68 -5.88
C GLY A 20 -12.96 -6.50 -5.93
N GLY A 21 -13.49 -5.43 -5.31
CA GLY A 21 -14.91 -5.11 -5.20
C GLY A 21 -15.28 -4.54 -3.83
N GLY A 22 -16.57 -4.58 -3.51
CA GLY A 22 -17.07 -4.01 -2.26
C GLY A 22 -17.20 -2.49 -2.31
N THR A 23 -17.50 -1.89 -1.17
CA THR A 23 -17.64 -0.44 -1.01
C THR A 23 -17.01 0.02 0.30
N ALA A 24 -16.52 1.25 0.32
CA ALA A 24 -16.10 1.90 1.55
C ALA A 24 -16.35 3.39 1.46
N GLU A 25 -16.51 4.04 2.60
CA GLU A 25 -16.68 5.49 2.67
C GLU A 25 -16.17 6.05 3.99
N LEU A 26 -15.79 7.31 3.93
CA LEU A 26 -15.46 8.12 5.09
C LEU A 26 -16.69 8.92 5.50
N GLN A 27 -17.04 8.89 6.77
CA GLN A 27 -18.10 9.70 7.34
C GLN A 27 -17.55 10.58 8.45
N LEU A 28 -18.02 11.83 8.50
CA LEU A 28 -17.75 12.70 9.64
C LEU A 28 -18.78 12.37 10.72
N THR A 29 -18.31 12.24 11.96
CA THR A 29 -19.21 12.11 13.10
C THR A 29 -19.95 13.42 13.35
N GLU A 30 -21.13 13.34 13.92
CA GLU A 30 -21.90 14.53 14.27
C GLU A 30 -21.12 15.45 15.22
N SER A 31 -20.92 16.68 14.79
CA SER A 31 -20.31 17.76 15.60
C SER A 31 -20.83 19.10 15.09
N ASP A 32 -21.04 20.03 16.01
CA ASP A 32 -21.44 21.41 15.69
C ASP A 32 -20.34 22.16 14.93
N ASP A 33 -19.07 21.78 15.13
CA ASP A 33 -17.91 22.27 14.38
C ASP A 33 -17.36 21.16 13.47
N PRO A 34 -17.38 21.34 12.14
CA PRO A 34 -16.81 20.38 11.19
C PRO A 34 -15.29 20.10 11.37
N LEU A 35 -14.56 21.01 12.03
CA LEU A 35 -13.12 20.84 12.33
C LEU A 35 -12.89 19.98 13.57
N GLU A 36 -13.89 19.84 14.43
CA GLU A 36 -13.86 18.98 15.62
C GLU A 36 -14.57 17.64 15.38
N ALA A 37 -15.21 17.47 14.20
CA ALA A 37 -15.84 16.22 13.82
C ALA A 37 -14.82 15.08 13.75
N GLY A 38 -15.14 13.96 14.37
CA GLY A 38 -14.37 12.73 14.21
C GLY A 38 -14.54 12.14 12.81
N LEU A 39 -13.65 11.22 12.43
CA LEU A 39 -13.71 10.50 11.17
C LEU A 39 -14.06 9.04 11.44
N GLU A 40 -15.15 8.55 10.87
CA GLU A 40 -15.51 7.14 10.87
C GLU A 40 -15.27 6.53 9.49
N ILE A 41 -14.70 5.31 9.51
CA ILE A 41 -14.46 4.52 8.30
C ILE A 41 -15.48 3.40 8.26
N LEU A 42 -16.35 3.44 7.27
CA LEU A 42 -17.29 2.37 6.98
C LEU A 42 -16.79 1.59 5.77
N ALA A 43 -16.77 0.26 5.89
CA ALA A 43 -16.27 -0.62 4.84
C ALA A 43 -17.15 -1.87 4.70
N GLN A 44 -17.34 -2.27 3.47
CA GLN A 44 -18.05 -3.48 3.08
C GLN A 44 -17.20 -4.28 2.09
N PRO A 45 -16.29 -5.15 2.57
CA PRO A 45 -15.59 -6.09 1.71
C PRO A 45 -16.58 -6.99 0.95
N PRO A 46 -16.17 -7.55 -0.21
CA PRO A 46 -17.03 -8.44 -0.99
C PRO A 46 -17.60 -9.59 -0.14
N GLY A 47 -18.91 -9.82 -0.23
CA GLY A 47 -19.60 -10.86 0.52
C GLY A 47 -19.87 -10.58 2.00
N LYS A 48 -19.48 -9.40 2.50
CA LYS A 48 -19.71 -8.96 3.89
C LYS A 48 -20.76 -7.84 3.95
N ARG A 49 -21.22 -7.55 5.17
CA ARG A 49 -22.09 -6.40 5.45
C ARG A 49 -21.23 -5.14 5.68
N LEU A 50 -21.85 -3.99 5.49
CA LEU A 50 -21.24 -2.71 5.86
C LEU A 50 -21.01 -2.66 7.37
N GLN A 51 -19.80 -2.31 7.77
CA GLN A 51 -19.38 -2.28 9.17
C GLN A 51 -18.25 -1.28 9.39
N SER A 52 -18.01 -0.89 10.62
CA SER A 52 -16.91 -0.01 10.96
C SER A 52 -15.56 -0.76 10.85
N LEU A 53 -14.48 0.00 10.66
CA LEU A 53 -13.12 -0.53 10.52
C LEU A 53 -12.75 -1.52 11.63
N SER A 54 -13.13 -1.25 12.88
CA SER A 54 -12.80 -2.09 14.04
C SER A 54 -13.38 -3.50 14.01
N LEU A 55 -14.39 -3.74 13.18
CA LEU A 55 -15.05 -5.05 13.04
C LEU A 55 -14.47 -5.88 11.88
N LEU A 56 -13.54 -5.35 11.11
CA LEU A 56 -12.84 -6.07 10.05
C LEU A 56 -11.75 -7.00 10.64
N SER A 57 -11.34 -8.00 9.87
CA SER A 57 -10.15 -8.81 10.22
C SER A 57 -8.88 -7.95 10.14
N GLY A 58 -7.79 -8.36 10.81
CA GLY A 58 -6.53 -7.60 10.86
C GLY A 58 -5.98 -7.26 9.47
N GLY A 59 -5.97 -8.22 8.54
CA GLY A 59 -5.53 -7.98 7.15
C GLY A 59 -6.47 -7.02 6.39
N GLU A 60 -7.79 -7.12 6.60
CA GLU A 60 -8.76 -6.19 6.01
C GLU A 60 -8.63 -4.78 6.59
N GLN A 61 -8.37 -4.67 7.90
CA GLN A 61 -8.08 -3.37 8.52
C GLN A 61 -6.83 -2.74 7.91
N ALA A 62 -5.76 -3.51 7.75
CA ALA A 62 -4.51 -3.05 7.15
C ALA A 62 -4.72 -2.57 5.70
N LEU A 63 -5.42 -3.35 4.86
CA LEU A 63 -5.74 -2.93 3.49
C LEU A 63 -6.63 -1.69 3.45
N THR A 64 -7.61 -1.59 4.35
CA THR A 64 -8.49 -0.41 4.42
C THR A 64 -7.71 0.83 4.85
N ALA A 65 -6.80 0.68 5.82
CA ALA A 65 -5.91 1.76 6.23
C ALA A 65 -4.97 2.20 5.09
N LEU A 66 -4.41 1.25 4.33
CA LEU A 66 -3.60 1.54 3.14
C LEU A 66 -4.42 2.30 2.08
N ALA A 67 -5.67 1.89 1.83
CA ALA A 67 -6.56 2.61 0.91
C ALA A 67 -6.73 4.08 1.34
N LEU A 68 -6.90 4.34 2.63
CA LEU A 68 -7.04 5.70 3.15
C LEU A 68 -5.74 6.51 3.02
N ILE A 69 -4.60 5.92 3.40
CA ILE A 69 -3.29 6.59 3.30
C ILE A 69 -3.01 6.99 1.85
N PHE A 70 -3.22 6.07 0.91
CA PHE A 70 -3.02 6.38 -0.51
C PHE A 70 -4.08 7.33 -1.07
N ALA A 71 -5.31 7.34 -0.55
CA ALA A 71 -6.31 8.33 -0.94
C ALA A 71 -5.91 9.75 -0.56
N VAL A 72 -5.34 9.93 0.63
CA VAL A 72 -4.75 11.20 1.08
C VAL A 72 -3.52 11.55 0.22
N PHE A 73 -2.63 10.59 -0.02
CA PHE A 73 -1.44 10.76 -0.83
C PHE A 73 -1.77 11.22 -2.27
N LEU A 74 -2.76 10.62 -2.92
CA LEU A 74 -3.17 10.98 -4.28
C LEU A 74 -3.76 12.40 -4.39
N THR A 75 -4.17 13.01 -3.29
CA THR A 75 -4.64 14.39 -3.29
C THR A 75 -3.50 15.38 -3.56
N ASN A 76 -2.28 15.04 -3.13
CA ASN A 76 -1.06 15.81 -3.39
C ASN A 76 0.15 14.86 -3.43
N PRO A 77 0.39 14.17 -4.57
CA PRO A 77 1.43 13.15 -4.65
C PRO A 77 2.83 13.76 -4.48
N ALA A 78 3.63 13.15 -3.61
CA ALA A 78 5.04 13.49 -3.45
C ALA A 78 5.89 12.76 -4.51
N PRO A 79 7.03 13.31 -4.94
CA PRO A 79 7.92 12.66 -5.91
C PRO A 79 8.56 11.37 -5.37
N ILE A 80 8.67 11.22 -4.04
CA ILE A 80 9.20 10.03 -3.38
C ILE A 80 8.26 9.67 -2.22
N CYS A 81 7.90 8.39 -2.12
CA CYS A 81 7.13 7.83 -1.02
C CYS A 81 7.90 6.65 -0.41
N VAL A 82 8.11 6.69 0.91
CA VAL A 82 8.79 5.62 1.65
C VAL A 82 7.74 4.82 2.43
N LEU A 83 7.74 3.51 2.22
CA LEU A 83 6.83 2.56 2.87
C LEU A 83 7.69 1.58 3.69
N ASP A 84 7.53 1.62 5.00
CA ASP A 84 8.33 0.81 5.93
C ASP A 84 7.47 -0.31 6.53
N GLU A 85 7.74 -1.56 6.13
CA GLU A 85 7.05 -2.78 6.56
C GLU A 85 5.51 -2.75 6.53
N VAL A 86 4.93 -1.98 5.60
CA VAL A 86 3.47 -1.82 5.48
C VAL A 86 2.75 -3.10 5.04
N ASP A 87 3.49 -4.03 4.47
CA ASP A 87 3.02 -5.35 4.00
C ASP A 87 3.12 -6.45 5.08
N ALA A 88 3.74 -6.16 6.24
CA ALA A 88 3.92 -7.14 7.31
C ALA A 88 2.60 -7.79 7.82
N PRO A 89 1.46 -7.08 7.95
CA PRO A 89 0.20 -7.67 8.38
C PRO A 89 -0.60 -8.35 7.26
N LEU A 90 -0.10 -8.34 6.01
CA LEU A 90 -0.80 -8.84 4.84
C LEU A 90 -0.46 -10.31 4.56
N ASP A 91 -1.45 -11.08 4.14
CA ASP A 91 -1.24 -12.40 3.54
C ASP A 91 -0.79 -12.28 2.08
N ASP A 92 -0.36 -13.38 1.48
CA ASP A 92 0.17 -13.43 0.11
C ASP A 92 -0.80 -12.84 -0.93
N THR A 93 -2.09 -13.07 -0.78
CA THR A 93 -3.12 -12.53 -1.69
C THR A 93 -3.21 -11.02 -1.57
N ASN A 94 -3.18 -10.51 -0.36
CA ASN A 94 -3.28 -9.09 -0.08
C ASN A 94 -1.97 -8.35 -0.42
N VAL A 95 -0.81 -9.00 -0.26
CA VAL A 95 0.49 -8.49 -0.75
C VAL A 95 0.46 -8.33 -2.28
N ALA A 96 -0.09 -9.32 -3.00
CA ALA A 96 -0.23 -9.21 -4.44
C ALA A 96 -1.04 -7.97 -4.85
N ARG A 97 -2.20 -7.75 -4.22
CA ARG A 97 -3.07 -6.59 -4.46
C ARG A 97 -2.40 -5.26 -4.11
N PHE A 98 -1.65 -5.24 -3.00
CA PHE A 98 -0.85 -4.08 -2.59
C PHE A 98 0.20 -3.72 -3.65
N CYS A 99 0.95 -4.69 -4.16
CA CYS A 99 1.94 -4.44 -5.21
C CYS A 99 1.29 -3.98 -6.53
N ASP A 100 0.14 -4.54 -6.89
CA ASP A 100 -0.60 -4.11 -8.08
C ASP A 100 -1.09 -2.66 -7.94
N LEU A 101 -1.54 -2.26 -6.73
CA LEU A 101 -1.89 -0.88 -6.42
C LEU A 101 -0.69 0.07 -6.55
N LEU A 102 0.49 -0.29 -6.04
CA LEU A 102 1.69 0.53 -6.18
C LEU A 102 2.04 0.78 -7.65
N ARG A 103 1.94 -0.25 -8.50
CA ARG A 103 2.15 -0.12 -9.94
C ARG A 103 1.14 0.81 -10.59
N GLU A 104 -0.13 0.71 -10.20
CA GLU A 104 -1.18 1.57 -10.72
C GLU A 104 -0.95 3.04 -10.34
N ILE A 105 -0.55 3.30 -9.09
CA ILE A 105 -0.23 4.66 -8.63
C ILE A 105 1.00 5.19 -9.38
N THR A 106 2.05 4.39 -9.52
CA THR A 106 3.27 4.78 -10.26
C THR A 106 2.95 5.11 -11.72
N ALA A 107 2.02 4.38 -12.35
CA ALA A 107 1.59 4.66 -13.72
C ALA A 107 0.79 5.95 -13.86
N LYS A 108 0.12 6.40 -12.80
CA LYS A 108 -0.73 7.61 -12.76
C LYS A 108 0.02 8.85 -12.23
N THR A 109 1.15 8.65 -11.55
CA THR A 109 1.91 9.72 -10.91
C THR A 109 3.40 9.52 -11.21
N ASP A 110 4.19 10.59 -11.10
CA ASP A 110 5.67 10.50 -11.21
C ASP A 110 6.34 10.07 -9.89
N THR A 111 5.58 9.47 -8.97
CA THR A 111 6.07 9.06 -7.66
C THR A 111 6.95 7.82 -7.75
N ARG A 112 8.10 7.86 -7.08
CA ARG A 112 8.96 6.70 -6.84
C ARG A 112 8.70 6.15 -5.45
N PHE A 113 8.41 4.85 -5.35
CA PHE A 113 8.22 4.17 -4.08
C PHE A 113 9.53 3.52 -3.63
N LEU A 114 9.92 3.78 -2.39
CA LEU A 114 10.95 3.04 -1.66
C LEU A 114 10.25 2.16 -0.62
N VAL A 115 10.24 0.86 -0.86
CA VAL A 115 9.56 -0.11 0.01
C VAL A 115 10.61 -0.86 0.83
N ILE A 116 10.54 -0.74 2.15
CA ILE A 116 11.33 -1.53 3.09
C ILE A 116 10.46 -2.72 3.47
N THR A 117 10.96 -3.94 3.20
CA THR A 117 10.19 -5.17 3.44
C THR A 117 11.11 -6.37 3.63
N HIS A 118 10.62 -7.37 4.35
CA HIS A 118 11.19 -8.71 4.40
C HIS A 118 10.31 -9.75 3.69
N HIS A 119 9.19 -9.31 3.08
CA HIS A 119 8.24 -10.18 2.41
C HIS A 119 8.71 -10.55 1.00
N ARG A 120 8.93 -11.84 0.74
CA ARG A 120 9.51 -12.33 -0.53
C ARG A 120 8.67 -11.98 -1.75
N MET A 121 7.35 -12.02 -1.64
CA MET A 121 6.46 -11.67 -2.76
C MET A 121 6.53 -10.18 -3.10
N THR A 122 6.64 -9.31 -2.10
CA THR A 122 6.85 -7.88 -2.33
C THR A 122 8.18 -7.66 -3.06
N MET A 123 9.27 -8.26 -2.57
CA MET A 123 10.59 -8.17 -3.21
C MET A 123 10.54 -8.62 -4.68
N ALA A 124 9.91 -9.75 -4.98
CA ALA A 124 9.83 -10.31 -6.34
C ALA A 124 9.03 -9.44 -7.33
N ARG A 125 8.29 -8.45 -6.85
CA ARG A 125 7.45 -7.56 -7.66
C ARG A 125 8.00 -6.14 -7.80
N MET A 126 9.16 -5.86 -7.21
CA MET A 126 9.84 -4.56 -7.31
C MET A 126 10.79 -4.53 -8.52
N ASP A 127 10.99 -3.35 -9.09
CA ASP A 127 11.88 -3.16 -10.25
C ASP A 127 13.35 -3.33 -9.87
N ARG A 128 13.71 -2.93 -8.64
CA ARG A 128 15.08 -3.00 -8.11
C ARG A 128 15.08 -3.42 -6.65
N LEU A 129 16.05 -4.24 -6.29
CA LEU A 129 16.29 -4.64 -4.91
C LEU A 129 17.61 -4.08 -4.39
N PHE A 130 17.56 -3.58 -3.17
CA PHE A 130 18.73 -3.16 -2.41
C PHE A 130 18.79 -3.95 -1.11
N GLY A 131 19.86 -4.71 -0.91
CA GLY A 131 20.13 -5.40 0.33
C GLY A 131 21.11 -4.59 1.18
N VAL A 132 20.91 -4.60 2.50
CA VAL A 132 21.88 -4.08 3.46
C VAL A 132 22.52 -5.24 4.17
N THR A 133 23.84 -5.37 4.06
CA THR A 133 24.62 -6.42 4.72
C THR A 133 25.66 -5.80 5.65
N MET A 134 26.16 -6.59 6.60
CA MET A 134 27.20 -6.18 7.52
C MET A 134 28.32 -7.23 7.49
N GLU A 135 29.26 -7.07 6.57
CA GLU A 135 30.43 -7.95 6.44
C GLU A 135 31.42 -7.73 7.58
N GLN A 136 31.53 -6.49 8.04
CA GLN A 136 32.35 -6.10 9.19
C GLN A 136 31.45 -5.51 10.27
N ARG A 137 31.69 -5.89 11.53
CA ARG A 137 30.88 -5.42 12.65
C ARG A 137 30.85 -3.89 12.72
N GLY A 138 29.66 -3.30 12.63
CA GLY A 138 29.46 -1.85 12.67
C GLY A 138 29.58 -1.14 11.32
N VAL A 139 29.88 -1.86 10.22
CA VAL A 139 29.98 -1.27 8.88
C VAL A 139 28.93 -1.90 7.95
N SER A 140 27.91 -1.13 7.60
CA SER A 140 26.88 -1.56 6.65
C SER A 140 27.37 -1.39 5.21
N LYS A 141 27.03 -2.37 4.36
CA LYS A 141 27.31 -2.37 2.92
C LYS A 141 26.01 -2.52 2.16
N LEU A 142 25.81 -1.64 1.17
CA LEU A 142 24.68 -1.73 0.28
C LEU A 142 25.00 -2.66 -0.89
N VAL A 143 24.10 -3.60 -1.16
CA VAL A 143 24.15 -4.51 -2.30
C VAL A 143 22.89 -4.24 -3.15
N SER A 144 23.07 -3.92 -4.42
CA SER A 144 21.93 -3.77 -5.36
C SER A 144 21.87 -4.96 -6.30
N VAL A 145 20.66 -5.46 -6.52
CA VAL A 145 20.37 -6.51 -7.50
C VAL A 145 19.27 -6.00 -8.42
N ASP A 146 19.60 -5.93 -9.70
CA ASP A 146 18.60 -5.74 -10.74
C ASP A 146 17.96 -7.10 -11.03
N LEU A 147 16.65 -7.22 -10.86
CA LEU A 147 15.94 -8.48 -11.02
C LEU A 147 16.03 -9.03 -12.45
N GLU A 148 15.99 -8.17 -13.47
CA GLU A 148 16.19 -8.59 -14.86
C GLU A 148 17.57 -9.22 -15.06
N THR A 149 18.61 -8.62 -14.44
CA THR A 149 19.96 -9.17 -14.49
C THR A 149 20.08 -10.45 -13.69
N ALA A 150 19.40 -10.58 -12.55
CA ALA A 150 19.40 -11.79 -11.71
C ALA A 150 18.70 -12.96 -12.42
N GLU A 151 17.59 -12.73 -13.09
CA GLU A 151 16.90 -13.75 -13.90
C GLU A 151 17.75 -14.21 -15.08
N ARG A 152 18.40 -13.31 -15.81
CA ARG A 152 19.33 -13.65 -16.89
C ARG A 152 20.51 -14.48 -16.41
N ILE A 153 21.09 -14.16 -15.25
CA ILE A 153 22.20 -14.92 -14.68
C ILE A 153 21.74 -16.33 -14.29
N ARG A 154 20.56 -16.47 -13.71
CA ARG A 154 19.99 -17.78 -13.36
C ARG A 154 19.78 -18.65 -14.60
N ASP A 155 19.21 -18.09 -15.66
CA ASP A 155 18.89 -18.82 -16.90
C ASP A 155 20.15 -19.24 -17.65
N VAL A 156 21.24 -18.48 -17.56
CA VAL A 156 22.57 -18.84 -18.09
C VAL A 156 23.26 -19.91 -17.24
N ALA A 157 23.01 -19.96 -15.94
CA ALA A 157 23.62 -20.94 -15.04
C ALA A 157 22.95 -22.34 -15.08
N VAL A 158 21.76 -22.44 -15.70
CA VAL A 158 20.97 -23.68 -15.83
C VAL A 158 21.11 -24.27 -17.25
N ALA A 159 21.72 -23.57 -18.19
CA ALA A 159 22.02 -24.03 -19.57
C ALA A 159 23.45 -24.59 -19.66
#